data_50564be6ddec30b78512e416cf62ec6e
#
_entry.id   50564be6ddec30b78512e416cf62ec6e
#
_cell.length_a   1.000
_cell.length_b   1.000
_cell.length_c   1.000
_cell.angle_alpha   90.00
_cell.angle_beta   90.00
_cell.angle_gamma   90.00
#
_symmetry.space_group_name_H-M   'P 1'
#
loop_
_entity.id
_entity.type
_entity.pdbx_description
1 polymer ?
#
loop_
_entity_poly.entity_id
_entity_poly.type
_entity_poly.pdbx_seq_one_letter_code
_entity_poly.pdbx_strand_id
1 'polypeptide(L)'
;LQGPVGPPGDSGIDGVDGQQGPPGPPGPPGQLTLTLSSATHRFPVVDCSALYASGQTTSGVYTLGPGVQAYCDMETAGGGWTVIQRRLDGSVPFNRTWEEYKRGFGDPNGEYWLGNDNIHLLTSQKAYSLRVDLMDWEGQRKNAQYSFFKVSGESDQYRLHTISGYSGTAGNSMSSNKGYRFSTVDRDNDYDGLRHCAQVFGQGGWWYGSCSGSLLNGLYYRGCGNSCPPWQGVVWHHWRGWRYSLKAVSMKIRPW
;
A
#
# COMPACT_ATOMS: atom_id res chain seq x y z
N LEU A 1 59.89 -16.78 -101.28
CA LEU A 1 60.37 -16.92 -99.94
C LEU A 1 59.71 -15.86 -99.08
N GLN A 2 58.86 -16.23 -98.14
CA GLN A 2 58.16 -15.33 -97.20
C GLN A 2 59.05 -15.15 -95.98
N GLY A 3 59.31 -13.88 -95.54
CA GLY A 3 60.14 -13.57 -94.43
C GLY A 3 59.43 -13.90 -93.05
N PRO A 4 60.17 -14.01 -91.95
CA PRO A 4 59.63 -14.34 -90.66
C PRO A 4 58.70 -13.22 -90.14
N VAL A 5 57.66 -13.66 -89.45
CA VAL A 5 56.67 -12.81 -88.81
C VAL A 5 57.37 -11.99 -87.67
N GLY A 6 57.10 -10.70 -87.61
CA GLY A 6 57.68 -9.81 -86.59
C GLY A 6 57.15 -10.12 -85.16
N PRO A 7 57.90 -9.73 -84.14
CA PRO A 7 57.54 -9.98 -82.76
C PRO A 7 56.20 -9.28 -82.35
N PRO A 8 55.49 -9.79 -81.39
CA PRO A 8 54.30 -9.12 -80.86
C PRO A 8 54.68 -7.73 -80.25
N GLY A 9 53.72 -6.80 -80.33
CA GLY A 9 53.88 -5.45 -79.74
C GLY A 9 53.82 -5.51 -78.18
N ASP A 10 54.46 -4.54 -77.57
CA ASP A 10 54.51 -4.40 -76.09
C ASP A 10 53.08 -4.27 -75.46
N SER A 11 52.92 -4.88 -74.31
CA SER A 11 51.72 -4.70 -73.53
C SER A 11 51.51 -3.25 -73.08
N GLY A 12 50.30 -2.76 -73.19
CA GLY A 12 49.92 -1.42 -72.71
C GLY A 12 50.18 -1.25 -71.22
N ILE A 13 50.54 -0.04 -70.78
CA ILE A 13 50.74 0.33 -69.38
C ILE A 13 49.42 0.33 -68.70
N ASP A 14 49.36 -0.22 -67.43
CA ASP A 14 48.20 -0.21 -66.58
C ASP A 14 47.76 1.23 -66.29
N GLY A 15 46.40 1.40 -66.22
CA GLY A 15 45.82 2.69 -65.90
C GLY A 15 46.11 3.10 -64.43
N VAL A 16 46.31 4.41 -64.19
CA VAL A 16 46.53 4.98 -62.85
C VAL A 16 45.27 4.75 -61.98
N ASP A 17 45.49 4.38 -60.75
CA ASP A 17 44.41 4.23 -59.76
C ASP A 17 43.63 5.55 -59.61
N GLY A 18 42.30 5.42 -59.48
CA GLY A 18 41.41 6.54 -59.30
C GLY A 18 41.66 7.23 -57.94
N GLN A 19 41.52 8.55 -57.91
CA GLN A 19 41.67 9.33 -56.65
C GLN A 19 40.69 8.82 -55.57
N GLN A 20 41.21 8.66 -54.34
CA GLN A 20 40.41 8.34 -53.19
C GLN A 20 39.32 9.42 -52.95
N GLY A 21 38.08 9.01 -52.77
CA GLY A 21 36.98 9.94 -52.50
C GLY A 21 37.18 10.74 -51.21
N PRO A 22 36.56 11.91 -51.13
CA PRO A 22 36.65 12.75 -49.92
C PRO A 22 36.14 12.01 -48.67
N PRO A 23 36.66 12.30 -47.46
CA PRO A 23 36.18 11.75 -46.21
C PRO A 23 34.67 12.01 -46.07
N GLY A 24 33.91 11.04 -45.55
CA GLY A 24 32.50 11.21 -45.22
C GLY A 24 32.26 12.32 -44.19
N PRO A 25 31.09 12.94 -44.19
CA PRO A 25 30.75 13.96 -43.21
C PRO A 25 30.86 13.42 -41.78
N PRO A 26 31.17 14.25 -40.77
CA PRO A 26 31.16 13.84 -39.37
C PRO A 26 29.80 13.24 -39.00
N GLY A 27 29.80 12.16 -38.24
CA GLY A 27 28.57 11.57 -37.68
C GLY A 27 27.80 12.60 -36.84
N PRO A 28 26.47 12.46 -36.73
CA PRO A 28 25.68 13.33 -35.86
C PRO A 28 26.22 13.25 -34.44
N PRO A 29 26.15 14.37 -33.66
CA PRO A 29 26.52 14.37 -32.26
C PRO A 29 25.82 13.20 -31.55
N GLY A 30 26.55 12.41 -30.78
CA GLY A 30 25.99 11.33 -29.98
C GLY A 30 24.85 11.88 -29.13
N GLN A 31 23.63 11.43 -29.38
CA GLN A 31 22.55 11.61 -28.43
C GLN A 31 23.04 10.99 -27.13
N LEU A 32 23.28 11.84 -26.12
CA LEU A 32 23.31 11.40 -24.74
C LEU A 32 21.95 10.74 -24.49
N THR A 33 21.85 9.45 -24.73
CA THR A 33 20.83 8.62 -24.11
C THR A 33 21.12 8.71 -22.63
N LEU A 34 20.48 9.66 -21.96
CA LEU A 34 20.25 9.56 -20.53
C LEU A 34 19.50 8.23 -20.39
N THR A 35 20.21 7.13 -20.14
CA THR A 35 19.65 6.01 -19.47
C THR A 35 19.15 6.57 -18.16
N LEU A 36 17.86 6.93 -18.13
CA LEU A 36 17.10 7.01 -16.90
C LEU A 36 17.29 5.63 -16.26
N SER A 37 18.37 5.50 -15.49
CA SER A 37 18.41 4.52 -14.43
C SER A 37 17.07 4.69 -13.71
N SER A 38 16.24 3.67 -13.75
CA SER A 38 15.01 3.58 -13.00
C SER A 38 15.31 3.39 -11.51
N ALA A 39 16.21 4.21 -10.97
CA ALA A 39 16.12 4.63 -9.60
C ALA A 39 14.85 5.47 -9.58
N THR A 40 13.72 4.82 -9.29
CA THR A 40 12.52 5.48 -8.81
C THR A 40 13.00 6.31 -7.61
N HIS A 41 13.30 7.57 -7.82
CA HIS A 41 13.32 8.56 -6.76
C HIS A 41 11.88 8.59 -6.26
N ARG A 42 11.54 7.63 -5.38
CA ARG A 42 10.32 7.72 -4.59
C ARG A 42 10.54 8.95 -3.71
N PHE A 43 9.97 10.08 -4.13
CA PHE A 43 9.82 11.19 -3.22
C PHE A 43 9.21 10.62 -1.93
N PRO A 44 9.78 10.91 -0.75
CA PRO A 44 9.20 10.40 0.48
C PRO A 44 7.75 10.83 0.54
N VAL A 45 6.84 9.89 0.79
CA VAL A 45 5.43 10.22 0.98
C VAL A 45 5.35 11.07 2.24
N VAL A 46 4.86 12.29 2.10
CA VAL A 46 4.61 13.19 3.21
C VAL A 46 3.47 12.60 4.03
N ASP A 47 3.60 12.49 5.32
CA ASP A 47 2.53 12.06 6.22
C ASP A 47 1.77 13.26 6.82
N CYS A 48 0.60 13.02 7.41
CA CYS A 48 -0.19 14.07 8.01
C CYS A 48 0.52 14.79 9.17
N SER A 49 1.48 14.14 9.82
CA SER A 49 2.30 14.75 10.87
C SER A 49 3.22 15.83 10.31
N ALA A 50 3.81 15.61 9.13
CA ALA A 50 4.62 16.62 8.46
C ALA A 50 3.78 17.81 8.00
N LEU A 51 2.56 17.57 7.49
CA LEU A 51 1.61 18.63 7.16
C LEU A 51 1.19 19.42 8.40
N TYR A 52 0.90 18.74 9.50
CA TYR A 52 0.58 19.38 10.78
C TYR A 52 1.73 20.27 11.28
N ALA A 53 2.96 19.76 11.22
CA ALA A 53 4.16 20.52 11.59
C ALA A 53 4.42 21.74 10.67
N SER A 54 3.93 21.70 9.43
CA SER A 54 3.99 22.85 8.50
C SER A 54 2.87 23.88 8.68
N GLY A 55 1.98 23.67 9.68
CA GLY A 55 0.89 24.61 10.00
C GLY A 55 -0.49 24.22 9.45
N GLN A 56 -0.65 23.03 8.83
CA GLN A 56 -1.96 22.54 8.43
C GLN A 56 -2.66 21.91 9.65
N THR A 57 -3.55 22.66 10.28
CA THR A 57 -4.21 22.25 11.54
C THR A 57 -5.68 21.86 11.38
N THR A 58 -6.23 21.95 10.18
CA THR A 58 -7.62 21.59 9.89
C THR A 58 -7.70 20.13 9.44
N SER A 59 -8.60 19.35 10.05
CA SER A 59 -8.87 17.97 9.64
C SER A 59 -9.51 17.93 8.25
N GLY A 60 -9.10 17.01 7.37
CA GLY A 60 -9.60 16.90 6.01
C GLY A 60 -8.77 15.99 5.13
N VAL A 61 -9.11 15.92 3.85
CA VAL A 61 -8.38 15.12 2.86
C VAL A 61 -7.20 15.92 2.30
N TYR A 62 -6.02 15.30 2.33
CA TYR A 62 -4.77 15.88 1.82
C TYR A 62 -4.07 14.92 0.87
N THR A 63 -3.31 15.48 -0.08
CA THR A 63 -2.44 14.71 -0.95
C THR A 63 -1.10 14.49 -0.25
N LEU A 64 -0.76 13.23 0.02
CA LEU A 64 0.45 12.80 0.75
C LEU A 64 1.62 12.45 -0.19
N GLY A 65 1.38 12.43 -1.51
CA GLY A 65 2.37 12.08 -2.53
C GLY A 65 1.68 11.80 -3.87
N PRO A 66 2.42 11.41 -4.91
CA PRO A 66 1.82 11.16 -6.22
C PRO A 66 0.70 10.11 -6.14
N GLY A 67 -0.54 10.55 -6.36
CA GLY A 67 -1.72 9.68 -6.37
C GLY A 67 -2.21 9.19 -5.00
N VAL A 68 -1.60 9.59 -3.87
CA VAL A 68 -2.01 9.17 -2.53
C VAL A 68 -2.80 10.28 -1.85
N GLN A 69 -4.09 10.05 -1.64
CA GLN A 69 -4.96 10.92 -0.84
C GLN A 69 -5.35 10.18 0.45
N ALA A 70 -5.28 10.88 1.59
CA ALA A 70 -5.70 10.37 2.87
C ALA A 70 -6.40 11.45 3.70
N TYR A 71 -7.27 11.03 4.59
CA TYR A 71 -7.81 11.93 5.59
C TYR A 71 -6.77 12.15 6.69
N CYS A 72 -6.46 13.41 6.96
CA CYS A 72 -5.63 13.82 8.08
C CYS A 72 -6.53 14.25 9.24
N ASP A 73 -6.40 13.56 10.38
CA ASP A 73 -7.03 13.95 11.63
C ASP A 73 -6.05 14.85 12.39
N MET A 74 -6.35 16.15 12.38
CA MET A 74 -5.50 17.18 12.95
C MET A 74 -5.90 17.57 14.38
N GLU A 75 -6.90 16.87 14.96
CA GLU A 75 -7.48 17.22 16.26
C GLU A 75 -7.22 16.15 17.33
N THR A 76 -7.42 14.87 16.98
CA THR A 76 -7.36 13.77 17.94
C THR A 76 -5.97 13.65 18.56
N ALA A 77 -5.91 13.68 19.90
CA ALA A 77 -4.70 13.38 20.69
C ALA A 77 -3.44 14.10 20.17
N GLY A 78 -3.55 15.40 19.91
CA GLY A 78 -2.45 16.25 19.46
C GLY A 78 -2.28 16.34 17.94
N GLY A 79 -3.21 15.79 17.15
CA GLY A 79 -3.28 15.97 15.71
C GLY A 79 -2.21 15.22 14.89
N GLY A 80 -2.20 15.49 13.59
CA GLY A 80 -1.19 14.96 12.66
C GLY A 80 -1.30 13.45 12.36
N TRP A 81 -2.49 12.87 12.53
CA TRP A 81 -2.74 11.46 12.25
C TRP A 81 -3.13 11.20 10.80
N THR A 82 -2.44 10.30 10.14
CA THR A 82 -2.84 9.77 8.83
C THR A 82 -3.83 8.63 9.02
N VAL A 83 -5.07 8.80 8.62
CA VAL A 83 -6.10 7.76 8.70
C VAL A 83 -5.85 6.75 7.57
N ILE A 84 -5.71 5.48 7.92
CA ILE A 84 -5.44 4.37 6.98
C ILE A 84 -6.67 3.51 6.72
N GLN A 85 -7.67 3.58 7.61
CA GLN A 85 -8.96 2.89 7.49
C GLN A 85 -10.04 3.69 8.20
N ARG A 86 -11.23 3.74 7.60
CA ARG A 86 -12.40 4.34 8.27
C ARG A 86 -13.69 3.59 7.93
N ARG A 87 -14.47 3.27 8.97
CA ARG A 87 -15.82 2.70 8.88
C ARG A 87 -16.77 3.64 9.60
N LEU A 88 -17.91 3.98 8.97
CA LEU A 88 -18.87 4.98 9.47
C LEU A 88 -20.33 4.54 9.34
N ASP A 89 -20.74 4.02 8.18
CA ASP A 89 -22.14 3.86 7.82
C ASP A 89 -22.44 2.66 6.90
N GLY A 90 -21.39 1.94 6.45
CA GLY A 90 -21.51 0.81 5.55
C GLY A 90 -21.78 1.18 4.09
N SER A 91 -21.49 2.43 3.70
CA SER A 91 -21.63 2.90 2.31
C SER A 91 -20.62 2.26 1.36
N VAL A 92 -19.46 1.83 1.88
CA VAL A 92 -18.41 1.18 1.11
C VAL A 92 -18.31 -0.30 1.50
N PRO A 93 -18.47 -1.24 0.56
CA PRO A 93 -18.24 -2.65 0.83
C PRO A 93 -16.74 -2.92 1.02
N PHE A 94 -16.39 -3.70 2.07
CA PHE A 94 -15.02 -4.09 2.40
C PHE A 94 -14.70 -5.55 2.03
N ASN A 95 -15.64 -6.29 1.44
CA ASN A 95 -15.40 -7.60 0.83
C ASN A 95 -14.73 -7.43 -0.54
N ARG A 96 -13.46 -7.11 -0.52
CA ARG A 96 -12.67 -6.74 -1.68
C ARG A 96 -11.56 -7.74 -1.95
N THR A 97 -11.09 -7.75 -3.21
CA THR A 97 -9.98 -8.57 -3.67
C THR A 97 -8.64 -8.09 -3.13
N TRP A 98 -7.62 -8.94 -3.27
CA TRP A 98 -6.23 -8.60 -2.94
C TRP A 98 -5.77 -7.33 -3.64
N GLU A 99 -6.05 -7.23 -4.94
CA GLU A 99 -5.61 -6.09 -5.74
C GLU A 99 -6.28 -4.78 -5.32
N GLU A 100 -7.55 -4.83 -4.92
CA GLU A 100 -8.25 -3.68 -4.37
C GLU A 100 -7.68 -3.28 -3.00
N TYR A 101 -7.43 -4.22 -2.11
CA TYR A 101 -6.75 -3.94 -0.83
C TYR A 101 -5.33 -3.43 -1.01
N LYS A 102 -4.61 -3.92 -2.02
CA LYS A 102 -3.27 -3.44 -2.37
C LYS A 102 -3.28 -1.96 -2.73
N ARG A 103 -4.17 -1.55 -3.64
CA ARG A 103 -4.25 -0.17 -4.16
C ARG A 103 -4.98 0.79 -3.23
N GLY A 104 -5.94 0.27 -2.48
CA GLY A 104 -6.89 1.06 -1.71
C GLY A 104 -8.21 1.26 -2.44
N PHE A 105 -9.26 1.57 -1.68
CA PHE A 105 -10.62 1.78 -2.17
C PHE A 105 -11.43 2.68 -1.23
N GLY A 106 -12.57 3.17 -1.71
CA GLY A 106 -13.48 4.05 -0.99
C GLY A 106 -13.14 5.53 -1.15
N ASP A 107 -13.76 6.36 -0.31
CA ASP A 107 -13.58 7.81 -0.31
C ASP A 107 -12.91 8.24 1.01
N PRO A 108 -11.77 8.94 0.97
CA PRO A 108 -11.14 9.46 2.19
C PRO A 108 -12.03 10.40 3.01
N ASN A 109 -13.05 11.03 2.43
CA ASN A 109 -14.05 11.79 3.18
C ASN A 109 -15.10 10.89 3.88
N GLY A 110 -15.26 9.67 3.44
CA GLY A 110 -16.22 8.68 3.95
C GLY A 110 -15.52 7.44 4.53
N GLU A 111 -15.97 6.25 4.09
CA GLU A 111 -15.35 4.98 4.40
C GLU A 111 -14.27 4.65 3.38
N TYR A 112 -13.11 4.15 3.82
CA TYR A 112 -12.03 3.77 2.93
C TYR A 112 -10.97 2.88 3.58
N TRP A 113 -10.18 2.24 2.73
CA TRP A 113 -8.90 1.61 3.01
C TRP A 113 -7.82 2.30 2.18
N LEU A 114 -6.76 2.78 2.81
CA LEU A 114 -5.71 3.59 2.14
C LEU A 114 -4.91 2.80 1.08
N GLY A 115 -4.92 1.49 1.17
CA GLY A 115 -4.11 0.60 0.34
C GLY A 115 -2.90 0.05 1.08
N ASN A 116 -2.66 -1.26 0.93
CA ASN A 116 -1.56 -1.93 1.61
C ASN A 116 -0.19 -1.42 1.14
N ASP A 117 -0.05 -1.07 -0.15
CA ASP A 117 1.17 -0.46 -0.69
C ASP A 117 1.47 0.87 -0.01
N ASN A 118 0.45 1.73 0.16
CA ASN A 118 0.59 3.03 0.81
C ASN A 118 0.89 2.88 2.31
N ILE A 119 0.22 1.94 3.00
CA ILE A 119 0.46 1.66 4.42
C ILE A 119 1.89 1.13 4.62
N HIS A 120 2.34 0.21 3.76
CA HIS A 120 3.71 -0.28 3.77
C HIS A 120 4.71 0.85 3.54
N LEU A 121 4.49 1.67 2.51
CA LEU A 121 5.38 2.76 2.16
C LEU A 121 5.53 3.75 3.32
N LEU A 122 4.42 4.18 3.95
CA LEU A 122 4.44 5.06 5.12
C LEU A 122 5.20 4.41 6.29
N THR A 123 4.79 3.21 6.69
CA THR A 123 5.35 2.54 7.88
C THR A 123 6.77 2.00 7.69
N SER A 124 7.33 2.08 6.48
CA SER A 124 8.71 1.74 6.17
C SER A 124 9.67 2.93 6.31
N GLN A 125 9.16 4.16 6.24
CA GLN A 125 10.00 5.36 6.24
C GLN A 125 10.48 5.75 7.63
N LYS A 126 9.62 5.57 8.65
CA LYS A 126 9.86 5.99 10.03
C LYS A 126 9.26 4.95 11.00
N ALA A 127 9.51 5.11 12.28
CA ALA A 127 8.76 4.41 13.32
C ALA A 127 7.38 5.06 13.49
N TYR A 128 6.32 4.27 13.44
CA TYR A 128 4.93 4.73 13.56
C TYR A 128 4.22 4.11 14.75
N SER A 129 3.36 4.92 15.38
CA SER A 129 2.31 4.46 16.27
C SER A 129 1.02 4.22 15.48
N LEU A 130 0.23 3.24 15.90
CA LEU A 130 -1.15 3.03 15.44
C LEU A 130 -2.10 3.45 16.57
N ARG A 131 -3.14 4.21 16.22
CA ARG A 131 -4.30 4.46 17.05
C ARG A 131 -5.55 3.93 16.37
N VAL A 132 -6.38 3.22 17.13
CA VAL A 132 -7.70 2.73 16.70
C VAL A 132 -8.74 3.40 17.59
N ASP A 133 -9.58 4.23 17.01
CA ASP A 133 -10.74 4.80 17.70
C ASP A 133 -11.99 4.01 17.31
N LEU A 134 -12.78 3.65 18.31
CA LEU A 134 -13.92 2.75 18.20
C LEU A 134 -15.15 3.42 18.78
N MET A 135 -16.30 3.25 18.13
CA MET A 135 -17.60 3.71 18.63
C MET A 135 -18.66 2.63 18.47
N ASP A 136 -19.42 2.39 19.55
CA ASP A 136 -20.57 1.49 19.51
C ASP A 136 -21.87 2.21 19.09
N TRP A 137 -22.97 1.46 19.04
CA TRP A 137 -24.27 1.99 18.64
C TRP A 137 -24.92 2.82 19.75
N GLU A 138 -24.49 2.66 20.99
CA GLU A 138 -24.90 3.44 22.16
C GLU A 138 -24.12 4.78 22.27
N GLY A 139 -23.19 5.04 21.34
CA GLY A 139 -22.40 6.27 21.29
C GLY A 139 -21.19 6.26 22.22
N GLN A 140 -20.90 5.15 22.90
CA GLN A 140 -19.69 5.04 23.71
C GLN A 140 -18.45 4.98 22.81
N ARG A 141 -17.39 5.66 23.24
CA ARG A 141 -16.11 5.72 22.52
C ARG A 141 -15.01 5.09 23.34
N LYS A 142 -14.22 4.26 22.69
CA LYS A 142 -13.01 3.65 23.25
C LYS A 142 -11.86 3.73 22.24
N ASN A 143 -10.64 3.59 22.73
CA ASN A 143 -9.47 3.56 21.86
C ASN A 143 -8.50 2.46 22.28
N ALA A 144 -7.72 2.01 21.29
CA ALA A 144 -6.53 1.19 21.46
C ALA A 144 -5.38 1.91 20.76
N GLN A 145 -4.23 1.98 21.41
CA GLN A 145 -3.03 2.58 20.84
C GLN A 145 -1.87 1.59 20.94
N TYR A 146 -1.05 1.54 19.91
CA TYR A 146 0.15 0.72 19.84
C TYR A 146 1.34 1.64 19.50
N SER A 147 2.38 1.61 20.34
CA SER A 147 3.54 2.45 20.15
C SER A 147 4.31 2.11 18.88
N PHE A 148 4.28 0.85 18.43
CA PHE A 148 4.97 0.40 17.24
C PHE A 148 4.01 -0.33 16.30
N PHE A 149 3.95 0.14 15.06
CA PHE A 149 3.16 -0.45 13.99
C PHE A 149 3.93 -0.43 12.68
N LYS A 150 4.06 -1.59 12.02
CA LYS A 150 4.75 -1.72 10.75
C LYS A 150 4.15 -2.85 9.93
N VAL A 151 3.92 -2.60 8.65
CA VAL A 151 3.43 -3.57 7.65
C VAL A 151 4.54 -3.81 6.63
N SER A 152 4.83 -5.08 6.33
CA SER A 152 5.79 -5.49 5.30
C SER A 152 5.25 -5.21 3.89
N GLY A 153 6.09 -5.30 2.87
CA GLY A 153 5.69 -5.17 1.47
C GLY A 153 4.97 -6.40 0.93
N GLU A 154 4.51 -6.30 -0.33
CA GLU A 154 3.77 -7.37 -1.00
C GLU A 154 4.55 -8.69 -1.09
N SER A 155 5.87 -8.64 -1.27
CA SER A 155 6.75 -9.83 -1.29
C SER A 155 6.68 -10.67 -0.01
N ASP A 156 6.28 -10.06 1.12
CA ASP A 156 6.00 -10.74 2.39
C ASP A 156 4.48 -10.70 2.72
N GLN A 157 3.63 -10.58 1.70
CA GLN A 157 2.18 -10.65 1.81
C GLN A 157 1.60 -9.65 2.84
N TYR A 158 2.15 -8.42 2.85
CA TYR A 158 1.76 -7.32 3.75
C TYR A 158 1.64 -7.77 5.21
N ARG A 159 2.57 -8.60 5.67
CA ARG A 159 2.60 -9.11 7.05
C ARG A 159 2.54 -7.97 8.06
N LEU A 160 1.75 -8.12 9.10
CA LEU A 160 1.78 -7.24 10.28
C LEU A 160 3.09 -7.50 11.04
N HIS A 161 4.19 -6.91 10.56
CA HIS A 161 5.54 -7.19 11.04
C HIS A 161 5.71 -6.78 12.50
N THR A 162 5.19 -5.59 12.86
CA THR A 162 5.30 -5.07 14.22
C THR A 162 3.98 -4.47 14.67
N ILE A 163 3.48 -4.90 15.81
CA ILE A 163 2.45 -4.26 16.61
C ILE A 163 2.76 -4.54 18.08
N SER A 164 3.06 -3.48 18.86
CA SER A 164 3.44 -3.61 20.28
C SER A 164 3.29 -2.29 21.03
N GLY A 165 3.48 -2.33 22.37
CA GLY A 165 3.33 -1.16 23.21
C GLY A 165 1.87 -0.72 23.35
N TYR A 166 0.97 -1.69 23.65
CA TYR A 166 -0.46 -1.43 23.81
C TYR A 166 -0.74 -0.48 24.99
N SER A 167 -1.66 0.45 24.76
CA SER A 167 -2.33 1.28 25.76
C SER A 167 -3.75 1.62 25.27
N GLY A 168 -4.59 2.17 26.15
CA GLY A 168 -5.94 2.60 25.81
C GLY A 168 -7.03 1.91 26.60
N THR A 169 -8.30 2.16 26.23
CA THR A 169 -9.49 1.80 26.99
C THR A 169 -10.31 0.67 26.39
N ALA A 170 -9.98 0.24 25.17
CA ALA A 170 -10.77 -0.74 24.42
C ALA A 170 -10.40 -2.22 24.67
N GLY A 171 -9.32 -2.48 25.42
CA GLY A 171 -8.72 -3.81 25.48
C GLY A 171 -7.88 -4.12 24.24
N ASN A 172 -7.00 -5.10 24.35
CA ASN A 172 -6.00 -5.41 23.32
C ASN A 172 -6.46 -6.53 22.41
N SER A 173 -7.05 -6.18 21.27
CA SER A 173 -7.57 -7.17 20.31
C SER A 173 -6.69 -7.36 19.06
N MET A 174 -5.60 -6.59 18.90
CA MET A 174 -4.74 -6.68 17.71
C MET A 174 -3.34 -7.24 17.96
N SER A 175 -2.82 -7.27 19.18
CA SER A 175 -1.45 -7.75 19.41
C SER A 175 -1.26 -9.22 19.00
N SER A 176 -2.30 -10.03 19.06
CA SER A 176 -2.29 -11.42 18.58
C SER A 176 -2.13 -11.55 17.06
N ASN A 177 -2.39 -10.49 16.32
CA ASN A 177 -2.23 -10.49 14.85
C ASN A 177 -0.77 -10.25 14.41
N LYS A 178 0.15 -10.00 15.36
CA LYS A 178 1.58 -9.81 15.06
C LYS A 178 2.15 -11.02 14.33
N GLY A 179 2.83 -10.76 13.24
CA GLY A 179 3.46 -11.79 12.41
C GLY A 179 2.53 -12.44 11.40
N TYR A 180 1.23 -12.16 11.43
CA TYR A 180 0.29 -12.72 10.44
C TYR A 180 0.33 -11.95 9.14
N ARG A 181 0.16 -12.70 8.04
CA ARG A 181 0.07 -12.20 6.68
C ARG A 181 -1.33 -11.65 6.42
N PHE A 182 -1.42 -10.75 5.45
CA PHE A 182 -2.73 -10.24 5.02
C PHE A 182 -3.41 -11.27 4.12
N SER A 183 -4.69 -11.54 4.35
CA SER A 183 -5.51 -12.41 3.51
C SER A 183 -6.77 -11.68 3.07
N THR A 184 -7.25 -11.99 1.88
CA THR A 184 -8.48 -11.48 1.27
C THR A 184 -9.35 -12.64 0.80
N VAL A 185 -10.58 -12.40 0.41
CA VAL A 185 -11.51 -13.46 -0.04
C VAL A 185 -11.02 -14.28 -1.24
N ASP A 186 -10.11 -13.71 -2.05
CA ASP A 186 -9.50 -14.32 -3.24
C ASP A 186 -8.05 -14.78 -3.01
N ARG A 187 -7.45 -14.48 -1.83
CA ARG A 187 -6.06 -14.88 -1.52
C ARG A 187 -5.93 -15.30 -0.06
N ASP A 188 -5.66 -16.59 0.13
CA ASP A 188 -5.45 -17.19 1.42
C ASP A 188 -3.95 -17.18 1.79
N ASN A 189 -3.62 -16.44 2.84
CA ASN A 189 -2.28 -16.39 3.44
C ASN A 189 -2.36 -16.57 4.96
N ASP A 190 -3.52 -16.99 5.50
CA ASP A 190 -3.72 -17.18 6.93
C ASP A 190 -3.02 -18.44 7.48
N TYR A 191 -3.19 -18.70 8.76
CA TYR A 191 -2.55 -19.83 9.44
C TYR A 191 -3.55 -20.92 9.85
N ASP A 192 -4.82 -20.85 9.41
CA ASP A 192 -5.82 -21.89 9.66
C ASP A 192 -5.77 -22.92 8.53
N GLY A 193 -5.13 -24.06 8.79
CA GLY A 193 -4.96 -25.11 7.77
C GLY A 193 -6.24 -25.81 7.32
N LEU A 194 -7.41 -25.44 7.87
CA LEU A 194 -8.71 -26.05 7.58
C LEU A 194 -9.70 -25.09 6.93
N ARG A 195 -9.53 -23.78 7.11
CA ARG A 195 -10.50 -22.78 6.69
C ARG A 195 -9.79 -21.59 6.08
N HIS A 196 -10.37 -20.99 5.09
CA HIS A 196 -9.99 -19.69 4.59
C HIS A 196 -10.68 -18.59 5.43
N CYS A 197 -9.98 -18.03 6.42
CA CYS A 197 -10.55 -17.10 7.41
C CYS A 197 -11.27 -15.91 6.77
N ALA A 198 -10.71 -15.33 5.70
CA ALA A 198 -11.33 -14.20 5.02
C ALA A 198 -12.64 -14.56 4.32
N GLN A 199 -12.85 -15.82 3.90
CA GLN A 199 -14.11 -16.27 3.32
C GLN A 199 -15.16 -16.60 4.38
N VAL A 200 -14.71 -17.18 5.49
CA VAL A 200 -15.62 -17.68 6.56
C VAL A 200 -16.03 -16.56 7.50
N PHE A 201 -15.16 -15.57 7.76
CA PHE A 201 -15.39 -14.55 8.78
C PHE A 201 -15.33 -13.14 8.20
N GLY A 202 -16.48 -12.48 8.12
CA GLY A 202 -16.64 -11.06 7.78
C GLY A 202 -16.24 -10.62 6.38
N GLN A 203 -15.67 -11.51 5.57
CA GLN A 203 -15.30 -11.31 4.15
C GLN A 203 -14.39 -10.13 3.87
N GLY A 204 -13.84 -9.48 4.88
CA GLY A 204 -12.90 -8.36 4.75
C GLY A 204 -11.45 -8.84 4.74
N GLY A 205 -10.60 -8.10 4.02
CA GLY A 205 -9.14 -8.33 4.10
C GLY A 205 -8.60 -8.00 5.48
N TRP A 206 -7.81 -8.89 6.07
CA TRP A 206 -7.25 -8.71 7.42
C TRP A 206 -5.99 -9.54 7.64
N TRP A 207 -5.30 -9.29 8.74
CA TRP A 207 -4.18 -10.11 9.22
C TRP A 207 -4.71 -11.29 10.03
N TYR A 208 -5.16 -12.32 9.33
CA TYR A 208 -5.72 -13.51 9.96
C TYR A 208 -4.65 -14.47 10.43
N GLY A 209 -4.85 -15.00 11.65
CA GLY A 209 -4.17 -16.19 12.14
C GLY A 209 -5.09 -17.42 11.96
N SER A 210 -5.66 -17.92 13.06
CA SER A 210 -6.67 -18.97 13.07
C SER A 210 -7.86 -18.60 14.02
N CYS A 211 -8.71 -17.57 13.87
CA CYS A 211 -8.61 -16.52 12.86
C CYS A 211 -8.15 -15.18 13.45
N SER A 212 -8.93 -14.43 14.29
CA SER A 212 -8.48 -13.14 14.80
C SER A 212 -9.20 -12.68 16.07
N GLY A 213 -8.54 -11.81 16.88
CA GLY A 213 -9.16 -11.08 18.01
C GLY A 213 -9.85 -9.78 17.60
N SER A 214 -9.62 -9.31 16.37
CA SER A 214 -10.27 -8.13 15.80
C SER A 214 -10.54 -8.33 14.32
N LEU A 215 -11.60 -7.70 13.82
CA LEU A 215 -11.97 -7.74 12.41
C LEU A 215 -12.61 -6.41 12.03
N LEU A 216 -11.79 -5.37 11.77
CA LEU A 216 -12.31 -4.03 11.54
C LEU A 216 -12.75 -3.81 10.07
N ASN A 217 -12.35 -4.71 9.18
CA ASN A 217 -12.77 -4.72 7.78
C ASN A 217 -13.95 -5.68 7.50
N GLY A 218 -14.59 -6.24 8.54
CA GLY A 218 -15.73 -7.12 8.40
C GLY A 218 -16.97 -6.45 7.79
N LEU A 219 -18.00 -7.25 7.56
CA LEU A 219 -19.31 -6.79 7.06
C LEU A 219 -19.91 -5.74 8.00
N TYR A 220 -20.54 -4.73 7.42
CA TYR A 220 -21.15 -3.68 8.22
C TYR A 220 -22.59 -4.04 8.59
N TYR A 221 -22.82 -4.37 9.85
CA TYR A 221 -24.15 -4.64 10.37
C TYR A 221 -24.67 -3.43 11.15
N ARG A 222 -25.84 -2.94 10.76
CA ARG A 222 -26.48 -1.79 11.42
C ARG A 222 -27.27 -2.25 12.64
N GLY A 223 -26.75 -1.96 13.84
CA GLY A 223 -27.52 -2.04 15.08
C GLY A 223 -27.99 -3.44 15.49
N CYS A 224 -27.28 -4.51 15.14
CA CYS A 224 -27.67 -5.87 15.56
C CYS A 224 -27.33 -6.19 17.03
N GLY A 225 -26.73 -5.25 17.77
CA GLY A 225 -26.34 -5.43 19.17
C GLY A 225 -25.49 -6.71 19.36
N ASN A 226 -25.82 -7.49 20.39
CA ASN A 226 -25.15 -8.78 20.67
C ASN A 226 -25.72 -9.96 19.87
N SER A 227 -26.57 -9.69 18.87
CA SER A 227 -27.21 -10.72 18.03
C SER A 227 -26.61 -10.80 16.62
N CYS A 228 -25.54 -10.06 16.34
CA CYS A 228 -24.84 -10.18 15.07
C CYS A 228 -24.31 -11.60 14.87
N PRO A 229 -24.24 -12.08 13.62
CA PRO A 229 -23.52 -13.32 13.32
C PRO A 229 -22.07 -13.23 13.86
N PRO A 230 -21.61 -14.27 14.60
CA PRO A 230 -20.31 -14.21 15.27
C PRO A 230 -19.17 -14.03 14.25
N TRP A 231 -18.25 -13.13 14.54
CA TRP A 231 -17.06 -12.86 13.70
C TRP A 231 -17.36 -12.38 12.27
N GLN A 232 -18.57 -11.91 11.99
CA GLN A 232 -18.92 -11.41 10.65
C GLN A 232 -18.83 -9.89 10.55
N GLY A 233 -19.04 -9.19 11.66
CA GLY A 233 -19.15 -7.73 11.71
C GLY A 233 -17.81 -7.01 11.85
N VAL A 234 -17.91 -5.71 12.13
CA VAL A 234 -16.79 -4.86 12.53
C VAL A 234 -16.50 -5.12 14.01
N VAL A 235 -15.60 -6.06 14.28
CA VAL A 235 -15.42 -6.68 15.60
C VAL A 235 -14.17 -6.15 16.33
N TRP A 236 -14.34 -5.84 17.64
CA TRP A 236 -13.28 -5.66 18.60
C TRP A 236 -13.58 -6.48 19.85
N HIS A 237 -13.00 -7.70 19.92
CA HIS A 237 -13.41 -8.73 20.86
C HIS A 237 -13.30 -8.30 22.33
N HIS A 238 -12.19 -7.66 22.73
CA HIS A 238 -11.93 -7.29 24.12
C HIS A 238 -12.81 -6.14 24.64
N TRP A 239 -13.65 -5.54 23.79
CA TRP A 239 -14.62 -4.54 24.23
C TRP A 239 -16.06 -5.03 24.16
N ARG A 240 -16.51 -5.48 22.98
CA ARG A 240 -17.92 -5.86 22.77
C ARG A 240 -18.12 -7.35 22.40
N GLY A 241 -17.04 -8.15 22.43
CA GLY A 241 -17.11 -9.56 22.03
C GLY A 241 -17.25 -9.75 20.52
N TRP A 242 -17.44 -10.99 20.10
CA TRP A 242 -17.47 -11.38 18.69
C TRP A 242 -18.84 -11.31 18.01
N ARG A 243 -19.90 -11.02 18.77
CA ARG A 243 -21.30 -10.93 18.29
C ARG A 243 -21.80 -9.50 18.20
N TYR A 244 -20.91 -8.52 18.25
CA TYR A 244 -21.26 -7.11 18.16
C TYR A 244 -20.50 -6.45 17.00
N SER A 245 -21.23 -5.80 16.08
CA SER A 245 -20.63 -5.00 15.03
C SER A 245 -20.62 -3.53 15.44
N LEU A 246 -19.43 -2.95 15.50
CA LEU A 246 -19.24 -1.54 15.88
C LEU A 246 -19.88 -0.59 14.86
N LYS A 247 -20.33 0.58 15.34
CA LYS A 247 -20.94 1.63 14.52
C LYS A 247 -19.90 2.41 13.71
N ALA A 248 -18.78 2.76 14.35
CA ALA A 248 -17.72 3.49 13.66
C ALA A 248 -16.35 3.08 14.17
N VAL A 249 -15.39 3.08 13.25
CA VAL A 249 -13.99 2.77 13.52
C VAL A 249 -13.10 3.66 12.66
N SER A 250 -11.98 4.12 13.22
CA SER A 250 -10.87 4.63 12.42
C SER A 250 -9.55 4.07 12.91
N MET A 251 -8.75 3.57 11.97
CA MET A 251 -7.33 3.25 12.19
C MET A 251 -6.49 4.38 11.64
N LYS A 252 -5.59 4.91 12.45
CA LYS A 252 -4.74 6.03 12.06
C LYS A 252 -3.32 5.86 12.58
N ILE A 253 -2.35 6.32 11.80
CA ILE A 253 -0.93 6.22 12.12
C ILE A 253 -0.28 7.59 12.23
N ARG A 254 0.71 7.70 13.10
CA ARG A 254 1.53 8.92 13.28
C ARG A 254 2.96 8.50 13.62
N PRO A 255 3.99 9.14 13.01
CA PRO A 255 5.38 8.91 13.40
C PRO A 255 5.65 9.42 14.82
N TRP A 256 6.72 8.92 15.39
CA TRP A 256 7.22 9.35 16.72
C TRP A 256 7.84 10.72 16.63
#